data_e0680c771ab522afbb68556f189478df
#
_entry.id   e0680c771ab522afbb68556f189478df
#
_cell.length_a   1.000
_cell.length_b   1.000
_cell.length_c   1.000
_cell.angle_alpha   90.00
_cell.angle_beta   90.00
_cell.angle_gamma   90.00
#
_symmetry.space_group_name_H-M   'P 1'
#
loop_
_entity.id
_entity.type
_entity.pdbx_description
1 polymer ?
#
loop_
_entity_poly.entity_id
_entity_poly.type
_entity_poly.pdbx_seq_one_letter_code
_entity_poly.pdbx_strand_id
1 'polypeptide(L)'
;MSRLAVILPYDKNHIENFTNHFKEMVDETEFYYKLCFLKQKSNRPLNKGKLFNIGFSLLKNQFDYFCFHDIDLIPVSNECDYSNSDKPTSLIRGLMPMEFGDHEEIEDYDNFDVPYEQHFGGCILMDKKHYELINGHSNDYWGLGYQDIDLLARMITKEIPLRSVVEKPMTKTFATFNGTTSRVKISPKNNKIRKVTDKNFSMSLWFNVKDVPPYGALTDNNRCEYFLFGRPGYHMGLSVTHEGLLKGVIWDKDGNPYVVQSKRINFETWNHAVLIVDTNSVKLYLNNVLVSKRDLDNKLKKYGDENYYIGVGNPTSSSWKNFCKGSIGEVGLWNYSLSQSEVSRIFDNGVTDKNGNFTTTNLPTGLWDFNSGYDDIVFDMSGHNNNGIIHHLDMGKKMIKTSTERYLPYRRNGYYAYIGDINNLKELRNYKESFNAQINTNRNIFNKKINNFEQVVQKDGLNSTRFRIVKRENYQQKHEIIEVVI
;
A
#
# COMPACT_ATOMS: atom_id res chain seq x y z
N MET A 1 -18.16 -22.15 -20.91
CA MET A 1 -16.71 -22.00 -20.87
C MET A 1 -16.41 -20.52 -20.74
N SER A 2 -15.66 -20.10 -19.72
CA SER A 2 -15.28 -18.71 -19.51
C SER A 2 -14.28 -18.25 -20.57
N ARG A 3 -14.32 -16.95 -20.92
CA ARG A 3 -13.47 -16.39 -22.00
C ARG A 3 -12.52 -15.35 -21.44
N LEU A 4 -11.23 -15.63 -21.54
CA LEU A 4 -10.13 -14.77 -21.07
C LEU A 4 -9.52 -13.95 -22.20
N ALA A 5 -9.37 -12.65 -22.04
CA ALA A 5 -8.48 -11.82 -22.84
C ALA A 5 -7.20 -11.51 -22.08
N VAL A 6 -6.05 -11.89 -22.59
CA VAL A 6 -4.74 -11.50 -22.05
C VAL A 6 -4.25 -10.29 -22.87
N ILE A 7 -4.14 -9.15 -22.22
CA ILE A 7 -3.74 -7.89 -22.85
C ILE A 7 -2.27 -7.64 -22.56
N LEU A 8 -1.47 -7.49 -23.61
CA LEU A 8 -0.01 -7.49 -23.60
C LEU A 8 0.55 -6.24 -24.30
N PRO A 9 0.72 -5.11 -23.61
CA PRO A 9 1.48 -3.98 -24.13
C PRO A 9 2.93 -4.38 -24.38
N TYR A 10 3.50 -3.97 -25.54
CA TYR A 10 4.88 -4.26 -25.85
C TYR A 10 5.58 -3.16 -26.65
N ASP A 11 6.87 -3.08 -26.48
CA ASP A 11 7.78 -2.22 -27.25
C ASP A 11 8.89 -3.01 -27.94
N LYS A 12 9.27 -4.17 -27.39
CA LYS A 12 10.28 -5.10 -27.91
C LYS A 12 9.63 -6.41 -28.37
N ASN A 13 10.32 -7.16 -29.19
CA ASN A 13 9.76 -8.35 -29.81
C ASN A 13 9.91 -9.61 -28.94
N HIS A 14 9.02 -9.78 -27.98
CA HIS A 14 8.92 -10.98 -27.14
C HIS A 14 7.69 -11.85 -27.43
N ILE A 15 6.95 -11.52 -28.50
CA ILE A 15 5.64 -12.14 -28.80
C ILE A 15 5.74 -13.66 -28.94
N GLU A 16 6.71 -14.15 -29.71
CA GLU A 16 6.86 -15.58 -29.99
C GLU A 16 7.24 -16.34 -28.73
N ASN A 17 8.23 -15.84 -28.00
CA ASN A 17 8.70 -16.45 -26.76
C ASN A 17 7.56 -16.51 -25.73
N PHE A 18 6.87 -15.39 -25.48
CA PHE A 18 5.71 -15.35 -24.58
C PHE A 18 4.63 -16.35 -25.01
N THR A 19 4.29 -16.35 -26.32
CA THR A 19 3.20 -17.19 -26.83
C THR A 19 3.49 -18.68 -26.65
N ASN A 20 4.72 -19.10 -26.89
CA ASN A 20 5.11 -20.50 -26.76
C ASN A 20 5.01 -20.96 -25.32
N HIS A 21 5.63 -20.24 -24.36
CA HIS A 21 5.57 -20.58 -22.95
C HIS A 21 4.14 -20.49 -22.38
N PHE A 22 3.37 -19.49 -22.81
CA PHE A 22 1.98 -19.40 -22.36
C PHE A 22 1.15 -20.60 -22.79
N LYS A 23 1.34 -21.10 -24.02
CA LYS A 23 0.64 -22.31 -24.51
C LYS A 23 1.05 -23.59 -23.79
N GLU A 24 2.30 -23.68 -23.38
CA GLU A 24 2.80 -24.84 -22.64
C GLU A 24 2.23 -24.92 -21.22
N MET A 25 2.01 -23.74 -20.60
CA MET A 25 1.62 -23.64 -19.19
C MET A 25 0.10 -23.50 -18.97
N VAL A 26 -0.67 -23.15 -20.01
CA VAL A 26 -2.10 -22.87 -19.86
C VAL A 26 -2.94 -23.93 -20.58
N ASP A 27 -3.72 -24.68 -19.81
CA ASP A 27 -4.63 -25.71 -20.34
C ASP A 27 -5.86 -25.05 -21.01
N GLU A 28 -5.96 -25.24 -22.32
CA GLU A 28 -7.10 -24.75 -23.13
C GLU A 28 -8.40 -25.51 -22.88
N THR A 29 -8.36 -26.60 -22.15
CA THR A 29 -9.58 -27.38 -21.85
C THR A 29 -10.45 -26.73 -20.79
N GLU A 30 -9.87 -25.90 -19.93
CA GLU A 30 -10.58 -25.25 -18.82
C GLU A 30 -11.29 -23.96 -19.25
N PHE A 31 -10.68 -23.16 -20.14
CA PHE A 31 -11.26 -21.90 -20.60
C PHE A 31 -10.71 -21.49 -21.99
N TYR A 32 -11.50 -20.70 -22.71
CA TYR A 32 -11.05 -20.10 -23.97
C TYR A 32 -10.25 -18.83 -23.69
N TYR A 33 -9.06 -18.71 -24.28
CA TYR A 33 -8.27 -17.49 -24.14
C TYR A 33 -7.85 -16.87 -25.51
N LYS A 34 -7.57 -15.58 -25.47
CA LYS A 34 -7.02 -14.82 -26.59
C LYS A 34 -5.89 -13.91 -26.11
N LEU A 35 -4.72 -13.99 -26.72
CA LEU A 35 -3.62 -13.06 -26.53
C LEU A 35 -3.83 -11.85 -27.45
N CYS A 36 -3.77 -10.64 -26.87
CA CYS A 36 -3.91 -9.38 -27.57
C CYS A 36 -2.66 -8.52 -27.34
N PHE A 37 -1.78 -8.52 -28.31
CA PHE A 37 -0.53 -7.77 -28.30
C PHE A 37 -0.76 -6.33 -28.77
N LEU A 38 -0.44 -5.35 -27.94
CA LEU A 38 -0.67 -3.94 -28.22
C LEU A 38 0.64 -3.18 -28.36
N LYS A 39 0.89 -2.67 -29.56
CA LYS A 39 2.06 -1.87 -29.89
C LYS A 39 1.73 -0.38 -29.95
N GLN A 40 2.47 0.40 -29.16
CA GLN A 40 2.38 1.84 -29.22
C GLN A 40 3.19 2.38 -30.42
N LYS A 41 2.54 3.13 -31.29
CA LYS A 41 3.21 3.90 -32.35
C LYS A 41 3.45 5.33 -31.86
N SER A 42 4.57 5.55 -31.24
CA SER A 42 4.94 6.85 -30.68
C SER A 42 6.44 6.88 -30.38
N ASN A 43 7.03 8.08 -30.42
CA ASN A 43 8.39 8.32 -29.95
C ASN A 43 8.47 8.60 -28.44
N ARG A 44 7.33 8.55 -27.73
CA ARG A 44 7.27 8.71 -26.29
C ARG A 44 7.52 7.37 -25.61
N PRO A 45 7.97 7.36 -24.34
CA PRO A 45 8.02 6.14 -23.54
C PRO A 45 6.69 5.39 -23.55
N LEU A 46 6.70 4.08 -23.33
CA LEU A 46 5.50 3.24 -23.31
C LEU A 46 4.49 3.75 -22.27
N ASN A 47 3.23 3.90 -22.68
CA ASN A 47 2.13 4.14 -21.76
C ASN A 47 1.34 2.84 -21.55
N LYS A 48 1.87 2.00 -20.66
CA LYS A 48 1.32 0.68 -20.37
C LYS A 48 -0.15 0.74 -19.93
N GLY A 49 -0.49 1.64 -19.02
CA GLY A 49 -1.84 1.77 -18.50
C GLY A 49 -2.86 2.13 -19.60
N LYS A 50 -2.50 3.06 -20.49
CA LYS A 50 -3.36 3.43 -21.61
C LYS A 50 -3.54 2.30 -22.63
N LEU A 51 -2.50 1.51 -22.86
CA LEU A 51 -2.59 0.34 -23.74
C LEU A 51 -3.49 -0.74 -23.11
N PHE A 52 -3.43 -0.97 -21.81
CA PHE A 52 -4.36 -1.85 -21.12
C PHE A 52 -5.82 -1.40 -21.30
N ASN A 53 -6.10 -0.10 -21.14
CA ASN A 53 -7.44 0.46 -21.37
C ASN A 53 -7.92 0.28 -22.81
N ILE A 54 -7.03 0.42 -23.80
CA ILE A 54 -7.34 0.20 -25.21
C ILE A 54 -7.69 -1.27 -25.46
N GLY A 55 -6.85 -2.20 -25.02
CA GLY A 55 -7.11 -3.63 -25.16
C GLY A 55 -8.43 -4.05 -24.53
N PHE A 56 -8.68 -3.61 -23.31
CA PHE A 56 -9.97 -3.82 -22.67
C PHE A 56 -11.14 -3.28 -23.49
N SER A 57 -11.05 -2.02 -23.94
CA SER A 57 -12.13 -1.39 -24.72
C SER A 57 -12.44 -2.11 -26.01
N LEU A 58 -11.43 -2.68 -26.66
CA LEU A 58 -11.59 -3.46 -27.90
C LEU A 58 -12.22 -4.84 -27.68
N LEU A 59 -12.00 -5.44 -26.51
CA LEU A 59 -12.34 -6.84 -26.25
C LEU A 59 -13.48 -7.02 -25.24
N LYS A 60 -13.90 -6.02 -24.50
CA LYS A 60 -14.83 -6.11 -23.37
C LYS A 60 -16.23 -6.68 -23.70
N ASN A 61 -16.63 -6.67 -24.97
CA ASN A 61 -17.91 -7.26 -25.40
C ASN A 61 -17.79 -8.73 -25.85
N GLN A 62 -16.56 -9.26 -25.91
CA GLN A 62 -16.26 -10.61 -26.41
C GLN A 62 -15.74 -11.54 -25.30
N PHE A 63 -15.23 -10.97 -24.20
CA PHE A 63 -14.57 -11.69 -23.11
C PHE A 63 -15.23 -11.39 -21.78
N ASP A 64 -15.12 -12.32 -20.85
CA ASP A 64 -15.79 -12.29 -19.56
C ASP A 64 -14.86 -11.72 -18.48
N TYR A 65 -13.55 -11.99 -18.59
CA TYR A 65 -12.52 -11.51 -17.70
C TYR A 65 -11.19 -11.25 -18.44
N PHE A 66 -10.28 -10.52 -17.81
CA PHE A 66 -9.10 -9.96 -18.44
C PHE A 66 -7.87 -10.20 -17.60
N CYS A 67 -6.75 -10.50 -18.26
CA CYS A 67 -5.44 -10.50 -17.67
C CYS A 67 -4.62 -9.33 -18.23
N PHE A 68 -4.21 -8.42 -17.37
CA PHE A 68 -3.33 -7.30 -17.69
C PHE A 68 -1.90 -7.76 -17.41
N HIS A 69 -1.15 -8.06 -18.46
CA HIS A 69 0.07 -8.85 -18.38
C HIS A 69 1.26 -8.14 -19.02
N ASP A 70 2.39 -8.13 -18.34
CA ASP A 70 3.65 -7.66 -18.87
C ASP A 70 4.25 -8.75 -19.77
N ILE A 71 4.60 -8.41 -20.99
CA ILE A 71 5.06 -9.36 -21.99
C ILE A 71 6.44 -9.99 -21.68
N ASP A 72 7.20 -9.32 -20.85
CA ASP A 72 8.52 -9.77 -20.38
C ASP A 72 8.47 -10.74 -19.19
N LEU A 73 7.27 -11.09 -18.72
CA LEU A 73 7.04 -12.06 -17.67
C LEU A 73 6.40 -13.31 -18.28
N ILE A 74 7.13 -14.41 -18.38
CA ILE A 74 6.59 -15.68 -18.88
C ILE A 74 6.24 -16.63 -17.74
N PRO A 75 5.09 -17.32 -17.81
CA PRO A 75 4.75 -18.35 -16.82
C PRO A 75 5.72 -19.53 -16.93
N VAL A 76 6.24 -20.01 -15.80
CA VAL A 76 7.22 -21.10 -15.74
C VAL A 76 6.85 -22.22 -14.77
N SER A 77 5.66 -22.17 -14.17
CA SER A 77 5.18 -23.24 -13.30
C SER A 77 3.76 -23.63 -13.63
N ASN A 78 3.42 -24.90 -13.41
CA ASN A 78 2.06 -25.44 -13.55
C ASN A 78 1.07 -24.81 -12.56
N GLU A 79 1.54 -24.02 -11.59
CA GLU A 79 0.72 -23.28 -10.65
C GLU A 79 0.26 -21.91 -11.20
N CYS A 80 0.66 -21.55 -12.42
CA CYS A 80 0.21 -20.33 -13.11
C CYS A 80 -1.25 -20.49 -13.56
N ASP A 81 -2.18 -20.36 -12.62
CA ASP A 81 -3.61 -20.52 -12.85
C ASP A 81 -4.26 -19.23 -13.36
N TYR A 82 -4.67 -19.23 -14.64
CA TYR A 82 -5.38 -18.16 -15.32
C TYR A 82 -6.90 -18.33 -15.32
N SER A 83 -7.45 -19.28 -14.60
CA SER A 83 -8.89 -19.50 -14.52
C SER A 83 -9.61 -18.27 -13.92
N ASN A 84 -10.90 -18.11 -14.23
CA ASN A 84 -11.66 -16.95 -13.78
C ASN A 84 -11.67 -16.84 -12.24
N SER A 85 -11.58 -15.59 -11.75
CA SER A 85 -11.70 -15.23 -10.35
C SER A 85 -12.79 -14.16 -10.19
N ASP A 86 -13.62 -14.31 -9.16
CA ASP A 86 -14.64 -13.33 -8.79
C ASP A 86 -14.05 -12.05 -8.17
N LYS A 87 -12.73 -12.02 -8.00
CA LYS A 87 -12.01 -10.92 -7.37
C LYS A 87 -10.74 -10.61 -8.15
N PRO A 88 -10.29 -9.33 -8.17
CA PRO A 88 -9.00 -8.98 -8.74
C PRO A 88 -7.88 -9.79 -8.09
N THR A 89 -7.10 -10.49 -8.91
CA THR A 89 -6.11 -11.46 -8.46
C THR A 89 -4.75 -11.19 -9.10
N SER A 90 -3.71 -11.04 -8.28
CA SER A 90 -2.32 -11.08 -8.76
C SER A 90 -1.91 -12.52 -8.97
N LEU A 91 -1.39 -12.85 -10.16
CA LEU A 91 -0.98 -14.21 -10.48
C LEU A 91 0.47 -14.50 -10.07
N ILE A 92 1.28 -13.48 -9.80
CA ILE A 92 2.71 -13.63 -9.51
C ILE A 92 2.94 -13.88 -8.02
N ARG A 93 3.54 -15.00 -7.68
CA ARG A 93 4.10 -15.27 -6.35
C ARG A 93 5.60 -14.99 -6.31
N GLY A 94 6.33 -15.38 -7.35
CA GLY A 94 7.77 -15.21 -7.44
C GLY A 94 8.24 -14.96 -8.86
N LEU A 95 9.38 -14.30 -9.00
CA LEU A 95 10.07 -14.08 -10.27
C LEU A 95 11.43 -14.76 -10.24
N MET A 96 11.75 -15.39 -11.36
CA MET A 96 13.01 -16.05 -11.60
C MET A 96 13.83 -15.25 -12.64
N PRO A 97 15.12 -14.99 -12.43
CA PRO A 97 15.99 -14.52 -13.51
C PRO A 97 16.22 -15.66 -14.52
N MET A 98 16.18 -15.35 -15.80
CA MET A 98 16.32 -16.33 -16.88
C MET A 98 17.76 -16.90 -17.05
N GLU A 99 18.73 -16.53 -16.20
CA GLU A 99 20.08 -17.12 -16.18
C GLU A 99 20.10 -18.61 -15.81
N PHE A 100 18.98 -19.13 -15.29
CA PHE A 100 18.83 -20.56 -15.00
C PHE A 100 18.11 -21.27 -16.15
N GLY A 101 18.71 -21.19 -17.32
CA GLY A 101 18.12 -21.63 -18.58
C GLY A 101 18.35 -23.10 -18.92
N ASP A 102 18.23 -24.02 -18.01
CA ASP A 102 17.93 -25.43 -18.29
C ASP A 102 16.99 -25.92 -17.18
N HIS A 103 15.90 -26.52 -17.61
CA HIS A 103 14.78 -27.03 -16.82
C HIS A 103 15.17 -28.04 -15.72
N GLU A 104 16.00 -27.65 -14.77
CA GLU A 104 16.08 -28.37 -13.52
C GLU A 104 14.90 -27.95 -12.66
N GLU A 105 14.09 -28.92 -12.27
CA GLU A 105 13.00 -28.73 -11.32
C GLU A 105 13.55 -28.03 -10.08
N ILE A 106 13.11 -26.82 -9.83
CA ILE A 106 13.52 -26.06 -8.67
C ILE A 106 12.77 -26.63 -7.48
N GLU A 107 13.44 -27.50 -6.74
CA GLU A 107 12.87 -28.16 -5.55
C GLU A 107 12.69 -27.20 -4.34
N ASP A 108 13.28 -26.01 -4.35
CA ASP A 108 13.23 -25.09 -3.21
C ASP A 108 12.89 -23.66 -3.64
N TYR A 109 11.59 -23.39 -3.77
CA TYR A 109 11.05 -22.07 -4.08
C TYR A 109 11.10 -21.07 -2.91
N ASP A 110 11.46 -21.49 -1.71
CA ASP A 110 11.49 -20.65 -0.51
C ASP A 110 12.74 -19.77 -0.43
N ASN A 111 13.79 -20.04 -1.22
CA ASN A 111 15.06 -19.31 -1.24
C ASN A 111 15.17 -18.22 -2.31
N PHE A 112 14.12 -17.97 -3.10
CA PHE A 112 14.14 -16.84 -4.03
C PHE A 112 13.86 -15.54 -3.29
N ASP A 113 14.93 -14.84 -2.96
CA ASP A 113 14.92 -13.51 -2.34
C ASP A 113 14.55 -12.43 -3.38
N VAL A 114 13.42 -12.65 -4.09
CA VAL A 114 12.88 -11.65 -5.00
C VAL A 114 11.81 -10.86 -4.24
N PRO A 115 11.98 -9.54 -4.10
CA PRO A 115 11.07 -8.69 -3.33
C PRO A 115 9.69 -8.51 -3.99
N TYR A 116 9.22 -9.47 -4.77
CA TYR A 116 7.95 -9.43 -5.50
C TYR A 116 6.74 -9.67 -4.63
N GLU A 117 6.89 -10.21 -3.44
CA GLU A 117 5.78 -10.30 -2.48
C GLU A 117 5.17 -8.93 -2.12
N GLN A 118 5.89 -7.84 -2.42
CA GLN A 118 5.46 -6.47 -2.15
C GLN A 118 4.99 -5.73 -3.40
N HIS A 119 5.22 -6.27 -4.60
CA HIS A 119 4.80 -5.61 -5.82
C HIS A 119 3.37 -6.00 -6.20
N PHE A 120 2.61 -4.99 -6.55
CA PHE A 120 1.34 -5.11 -7.23
C PHE A 120 1.56 -4.73 -8.69
N GLY A 121 1.25 -5.63 -9.61
CA GLY A 121 1.44 -5.38 -11.04
C GLY A 121 1.99 -6.61 -11.78
N GLY A 122 2.40 -6.42 -13.00
CA GLY A 122 3.03 -7.43 -13.85
C GLY A 122 2.06 -8.46 -14.45
N CYS A 123 1.18 -9.05 -13.65
CA CYS A 123 0.17 -10.00 -14.13
C CYS A 123 -1.07 -9.97 -13.21
N ILE A 124 -2.11 -9.25 -13.61
CA ILE A 124 -3.32 -9.03 -12.83
C ILE A 124 -4.53 -9.55 -13.57
N LEU A 125 -5.23 -10.48 -12.95
CA LEU A 125 -6.50 -11.00 -13.41
C LEU A 125 -7.65 -10.21 -12.80
N MET A 126 -8.61 -9.79 -13.64
CA MET A 126 -9.77 -9.00 -13.19
C MET A 126 -10.97 -9.23 -14.10
N ASP A 127 -12.16 -9.30 -13.53
CA ASP A 127 -13.38 -9.34 -14.32
C ASP A 127 -13.72 -7.95 -14.92
N LYS A 128 -14.58 -7.97 -15.90
CA LYS A 128 -15.04 -6.75 -16.60
C LYS A 128 -15.64 -5.73 -15.64
N LYS A 129 -16.45 -6.17 -14.67
CA LYS A 129 -17.18 -5.30 -13.75
C LYS A 129 -16.23 -4.53 -12.84
N HIS A 130 -15.24 -5.20 -12.27
CA HIS A 130 -14.26 -4.55 -11.40
C HIS A 130 -13.40 -3.54 -12.18
N TYR A 131 -12.97 -3.89 -13.40
CA TYR A 131 -12.17 -2.99 -14.21
C TYR A 131 -12.94 -1.73 -14.65
N GLU A 132 -14.22 -1.87 -14.99
CA GLU A 132 -15.09 -0.72 -15.29
C GLU A 132 -15.36 0.12 -14.03
N LEU A 133 -15.54 -0.51 -12.85
CA LEU A 133 -15.77 0.18 -11.59
C LEU A 133 -14.63 1.12 -11.19
N ILE A 134 -13.39 0.68 -11.40
CA ILE A 134 -12.19 1.51 -11.14
C ILE A 134 -11.84 2.46 -12.28
N ASN A 135 -12.63 2.47 -13.36
CA ASN A 135 -12.38 3.21 -14.59
C ASN A 135 -11.02 2.84 -15.25
N GLY A 136 -10.60 1.56 -15.11
CA GLY A 136 -9.37 1.02 -15.66
C GLY A 136 -8.09 1.60 -15.05
N HIS A 137 -7.01 1.54 -15.81
CA HIS A 137 -5.72 2.16 -15.47
C HIS A 137 -5.74 3.67 -15.74
N SER A 138 -4.81 4.38 -15.14
CA SER A 138 -4.55 5.78 -15.50
C SER A 138 -3.92 5.89 -16.89
N ASN A 139 -4.29 6.94 -17.61
CA ASN A 139 -3.72 7.29 -18.91
C ASN A 139 -2.50 8.24 -18.83
N ASP A 140 -2.11 8.68 -17.64
CA ASP A 140 -1.17 9.78 -17.46
C ASP A 140 0.28 9.34 -17.26
N TYR A 141 0.52 8.06 -17.01
CA TYR A 141 1.87 7.55 -16.73
C TYR A 141 2.58 7.09 -18.01
N TRP A 142 3.77 7.65 -18.25
CA TRP A 142 4.62 7.34 -19.37
C TRP A 142 5.94 6.75 -18.89
N GLY A 143 6.36 5.63 -19.48
CA GLY A 143 7.54 4.90 -19.05
C GLY A 143 7.33 4.17 -17.73
N LEU A 144 8.37 4.04 -16.92
CA LEU A 144 8.36 3.23 -15.72
C LEU A 144 7.78 3.94 -14.49
N GLY A 145 7.07 3.15 -13.68
CA GLY A 145 6.65 3.49 -12.31
C GLY A 145 5.28 4.14 -12.20
N TYR A 146 4.66 3.92 -11.05
CA TYR A 146 3.39 4.47 -10.56
C TYR A 146 2.09 4.00 -11.22
N GLN A 147 2.11 3.37 -12.39
CA GLN A 147 0.87 2.86 -13.02
C GLN A 147 0.19 1.76 -12.20
N ASP A 148 0.97 0.84 -11.63
CA ASP A 148 0.43 -0.26 -10.84
C ASP A 148 -0.01 0.21 -9.44
N ILE A 149 0.68 1.21 -8.90
CA ILE A 149 0.32 1.85 -7.62
C ILE A 149 -0.99 2.63 -7.76
N ASP A 150 -1.15 3.36 -8.87
CA ASP A 150 -2.40 4.06 -9.18
C ASP A 150 -3.55 3.05 -9.32
N LEU A 151 -3.32 1.90 -9.97
CA LEU A 151 -4.31 0.84 -10.09
C LEU A 151 -4.75 0.31 -8.70
N LEU A 152 -3.79 0.03 -7.82
CA LEU A 152 -4.09 -0.39 -6.45
C LEU A 152 -4.87 0.68 -5.68
N ALA A 153 -4.46 1.95 -5.79
CA ALA A 153 -5.15 3.05 -5.15
C ALA A 153 -6.59 3.23 -5.67
N ARG A 154 -6.85 2.96 -6.97
CA ARG A 154 -8.20 2.95 -7.55
C ARG A 154 -9.05 1.85 -6.94
N MET A 155 -8.51 0.65 -6.78
CA MET A 155 -9.23 -0.47 -6.16
C MET A 155 -9.58 -0.18 -4.70
N ILE A 156 -8.64 0.37 -3.94
CA ILE A 156 -8.88 0.81 -2.55
C ILE A 156 -9.98 1.87 -2.50
N THR A 157 -9.93 2.89 -3.38
CA THR A 157 -10.92 3.97 -3.44
C THR A 157 -12.33 3.48 -3.76
N LYS A 158 -12.43 2.40 -4.52
CA LYS A 158 -13.73 1.78 -4.89
C LYS A 158 -14.12 0.63 -3.98
N GLU A 159 -13.43 0.48 -2.84
CA GLU A 159 -13.73 -0.55 -1.83
C GLU A 159 -13.78 -1.97 -2.42
N ILE A 160 -12.98 -2.21 -3.48
CA ILE A 160 -12.86 -3.54 -4.05
C ILE A 160 -12.17 -4.43 -3.03
N PRO A 161 -12.71 -5.62 -2.73
CA PRO A 161 -12.10 -6.53 -1.78
C PRO A 161 -10.67 -6.87 -2.19
N LEU A 162 -9.73 -6.44 -1.39
CA LEU A 162 -8.34 -6.81 -1.50
C LEU A 162 -8.07 -7.84 -0.40
N ARG A 163 -7.40 -8.92 -0.75
CA ARG A 163 -7.04 -9.97 0.20
C ARG A 163 -5.53 -10.13 0.23
N SER A 164 -5.03 -10.37 1.41
CA SER A 164 -3.78 -11.08 1.58
C SER A 164 -4.07 -12.54 1.85
N VAL A 165 -3.42 -13.42 1.12
CA VAL A 165 -3.29 -14.82 1.53
C VAL A 165 -1.94 -14.95 2.21
N VAL A 166 -1.95 -15.24 3.49
CA VAL A 166 -0.76 -15.72 4.18
C VAL A 166 -1.14 -16.99 4.92
N GLU A 167 -0.80 -18.09 4.33
CA GLU A 167 -0.63 -19.31 5.07
C GLU A 167 0.79 -19.30 5.60
N LYS A 168 1.03 -18.68 6.72
CA LYS A 168 2.13 -18.90 7.66
C LYS A 168 2.28 -17.71 8.62
N PRO A 169 2.99 -17.88 9.76
CA PRO A 169 2.98 -16.89 10.84
C PRO A 169 3.47 -15.55 10.35
N MET A 170 2.67 -14.58 10.64
CA MET A 170 2.67 -13.24 10.11
C MET A 170 3.91 -12.44 10.34
N THR A 171 4.38 -11.87 9.27
CA THR A 171 5.23 -10.70 9.25
C THR A 171 4.34 -9.46 9.31
N LYS A 172 4.20 -8.82 10.48
CA LYS A 172 3.76 -7.43 10.49
C LYS A 172 4.86 -6.60 9.85
N THR A 173 4.50 -5.88 8.83
CA THR A 173 5.40 -4.88 8.27
C THR A 173 5.38 -3.68 9.21
N PHE A 174 6.53 -3.12 9.41
CA PHE A 174 6.71 -1.96 10.25
C PHE A 174 7.71 -1.01 9.57
N ALA A 175 7.62 0.24 9.94
CA ALA A 175 8.64 1.20 9.59
C ALA A 175 9.63 1.35 10.74
N THR A 176 10.92 1.33 10.43
CA THR A 176 11.99 1.61 11.39
C THR A 176 12.42 3.07 11.30
N PHE A 177 12.36 3.74 12.42
CA PHE A 177 12.65 5.16 12.60
C PHE A 177 14.04 5.30 13.23
N ASN A 178 14.88 6.15 12.66
CA ASN A 178 16.30 6.27 13.02
C ASN A 178 16.58 7.21 14.20
N GLY A 179 15.56 7.88 14.75
CA GLY A 179 15.70 8.81 15.87
C GLY A 179 16.17 10.22 15.49
N THR A 180 16.36 10.54 14.21
CA THR A 180 16.92 11.82 13.78
C THR A 180 16.21 12.48 12.61
N THR A 181 15.79 11.72 11.60
CA THR A 181 15.22 12.25 10.35
C THR A 181 13.98 11.52 9.88
N SER A 182 13.80 10.26 10.32
CA SER A 182 12.72 9.37 9.86
C SER A 182 11.36 9.85 10.34
N ARG A 183 10.42 9.95 9.42
CA ARG A 183 9.03 10.34 9.69
C ARG A 183 8.09 9.97 8.57
N VAL A 184 6.80 9.88 8.88
CA VAL A 184 5.72 9.90 7.89
C VAL A 184 4.87 11.15 8.12
N LYS A 185 4.61 11.91 7.06
CA LYS A 185 3.74 13.07 7.06
C LYS A 185 2.41 12.72 6.40
N ILE A 186 1.31 12.90 7.10
CA ILE A 186 -0.05 12.70 6.61
C ILE A 186 -0.74 14.06 6.58
N SER A 187 -1.07 14.52 5.37
CA SER A 187 -1.76 15.80 5.19
C SER A 187 -3.27 15.57 5.16
N PRO A 188 -4.03 16.17 6.10
CA PRO A 188 -5.47 15.96 6.20
C PRO A 188 -6.20 16.72 5.09
N LYS A 189 -6.42 16.09 3.95
CA LYS A 189 -7.04 16.74 2.80
C LYS A 189 -8.52 16.49 2.66
N ASN A 190 -9.06 15.50 3.36
CA ASN A 190 -10.50 15.30 3.42
C ASN A 190 -11.07 15.72 4.79
N ASN A 191 -12.35 16.06 4.78
CA ASN A 191 -13.04 16.51 5.99
C ASN A 191 -13.15 15.44 7.08
N LYS A 192 -13.02 14.17 6.75
CA LYS A 192 -13.16 13.08 7.74
C LYS A 192 -11.99 13.08 8.71
N ILE A 193 -10.75 13.10 8.21
CA ILE A 193 -9.56 13.14 9.07
C ILE A 193 -9.34 14.50 9.74
N ARG A 194 -9.79 15.59 9.10
CA ARG A 194 -9.74 16.97 9.68
C ARG A 194 -10.57 17.06 10.94
N LYS A 195 -11.76 16.46 10.95
CA LYS A 195 -12.76 16.57 12.00
C LYS A 195 -12.69 15.46 13.06
N VAL A 196 -11.67 14.62 13.03
CA VAL A 196 -11.53 13.52 13.99
C VAL A 196 -11.61 14.01 15.43
N THR A 197 -11.07 15.17 15.72
CA THR A 197 -10.99 15.75 17.08
C THR A 197 -12.17 16.60 17.49
N ASP A 198 -13.19 16.73 16.66
CA ASP A 198 -14.34 17.60 17.01
C ASP A 198 -15.20 17.03 18.16
N LYS A 199 -15.10 15.74 18.42
CA LYS A 199 -15.87 15.04 19.47
C LYS A 199 -15.04 13.91 20.09
N ASN A 200 -15.43 12.68 19.79
CA ASN A 200 -14.80 11.46 20.29
C ASN A 200 -13.85 10.92 19.24
N PHE A 201 -12.73 10.39 19.64
CA PHE A 201 -11.80 9.74 18.73
C PHE A 201 -10.96 8.68 19.41
N SER A 202 -10.30 7.85 18.61
CA SER A 202 -9.35 6.84 19.10
C SER A 202 -8.15 6.74 18.18
N MET A 203 -7.01 6.43 18.76
CA MET A 203 -5.76 6.10 18.06
C MET A 203 -5.26 4.76 18.54
N SER A 204 -4.73 3.95 17.65
CA SER A 204 -4.09 2.67 17.97
C SER A 204 -2.83 2.49 17.16
N LEU A 205 -1.79 1.91 17.74
CA LEU A 205 -0.58 1.54 17.03
C LEU A 205 0.21 0.44 17.77
N TRP A 206 1.03 -0.28 16.98
CA TRP A 206 2.07 -1.14 17.52
C TRP A 206 3.42 -0.42 17.48
N PHE A 207 4.24 -0.60 18.50
CA PHE A 207 5.58 -0.02 18.54
C PHE A 207 6.58 -0.93 19.28
N ASN A 208 7.84 -0.80 18.88
CA ASN A 208 8.98 -1.46 19.53
C ASN A 208 10.13 -0.45 19.62
N VAL A 209 10.54 -0.13 20.82
CA VAL A 209 11.70 0.73 21.10
C VAL A 209 12.72 -0.03 21.94
N LYS A 210 14.00 0.21 21.67
CA LYS A 210 15.10 -0.51 22.35
C LYS A 210 15.54 0.15 23.63
N ASP A 211 15.38 1.45 23.72
CA ASP A 211 15.88 2.29 24.82
C ASP A 211 14.91 3.45 25.09
N VAL A 212 15.20 4.20 26.11
CA VAL A 212 14.51 5.46 26.39
C VAL A 212 15.06 6.58 25.51
N PRO A 213 14.24 7.61 25.19
CA PRO A 213 14.75 8.81 24.57
C PRO A 213 15.90 9.39 25.39
N PRO A 214 16.99 9.85 24.75
CA PRO A 214 18.12 10.43 25.47
C PRO A 214 17.65 11.63 26.29
N TYR A 215 18.08 11.70 27.54
CA TYR A 215 17.88 12.89 28.38
C TYR A 215 18.76 13.99 27.79
N GLY A 216 18.15 14.84 26.96
CA GLY A 216 18.87 15.89 26.26
C GLY A 216 19.17 17.05 27.20
N ALA A 217 20.37 17.57 27.15
CA ALA A 217 20.78 18.86 27.66
C ALA A 217 20.16 20.00 26.81
N LEU A 218 18.83 20.03 26.72
CA LEU A 218 18.10 21.14 26.11
C LEU A 218 17.66 22.07 27.25
N THR A 219 18.18 23.26 27.21
CA THR A 219 17.98 24.35 28.15
C THR A 219 16.53 24.84 28.34
N ASP A 220 15.60 24.25 27.62
CA ASP A 220 14.17 24.58 27.73
C ASP A 220 13.40 23.29 28.02
N ASN A 221 12.82 23.15 29.14
CA ASN A 221 11.77 22.23 29.65
C ASN A 221 11.18 21.15 28.70
N ASN A 222 11.78 20.95 27.53
CA ASN A 222 11.41 19.99 26.52
C ASN A 222 12.09 18.65 26.81
N ARG A 223 11.44 17.86 27.63
CA ARG A 223 11.77 16.46 27.84
C ARG A 223 11.77 15.75 26.48
N CYS A 224 12.88 15.13 26.10
CA CYS A 224 12.93 14.31 24.90
C CYS A 224 11.92 13.16 25.02
N GLU A 225 11.13 12.98 24.00
CA GLU A 225 10.16 11.89 23.88
C GLU A 225 10.32 11.23 22.51
N TYR A 226 10.11 9.95 22.42
CA TYR A 226 9.87 9.29 21.15
C TYR A 226 8.41 9.49 20.77
N PHE A 227 8.14 10.43 19.88
CA PHE A 227 6.79 10.64 19.40
C PHE A 227 6.40 9.50 18.46
N LEU A 228 5.30 8.84 18.71
CA LEU A 228 4.84 7.69 17.95
C LEU A 228 3.86 8.10 16.86
N PHE A 229 2.74 8.73 17.23
CA PHE A 229 1.69 9.16 16.29
C PHE A 229 0.84 10.28 16.86
N GLY A 230 0.41 11.20 16.00
CA GLY A 230 -0.56 12.24 16.34
C GLY A 230 -0.36 13.53 15.55
N ARG A 231 -0.92 14.62 16.09
CA ARG A 231 -0.70 16.00 15.66
C ARG A 231 0.25 16.67 16.62
N PRO A 232 1.53 16.85 16.25
CA PRO A 232 2.51 17.49 17.12
C PRO A 232 2.26 19.00 17.30
N GLY A 233 2.97 19.62 18.24
CA GLY A 233 2.86 21.07 18.49
C GLY A 233 1.71 21.44 19.40
N TYR A 234 1.59 20.79 20.56
CA TYR A 234 0.56 21.07 21.60
C TYR A 234 -0.86 20.62 21.20
N HIS A 235 -1.00 19.51 20.50
CA HIS A 235 -2.31 19.08 20.05
C HIS A 235 -2.73 17.73 20.65
N MET A 236 -2.29 16.64 20.05
CA MET A 236 -2.64 15.31 20.51
C MET A 236 -1.63 14.29 20.03
N GLY A 237 -1.38 13.27 20.81
CA GLY A 237 -0.50 12.19 20.36
C GLY A 237 -0.17 11.16 21.43
N LEU A 238 0.49 10.13 20.92
CA LEU A 238 1.12 9.05 21.70
C LEU A 238 2.62 9.19 21.61
N SER A 239 3.31 9.05 22.73
CA SER A 239 4.77 9.12 22.83
C SER A 239 5.32 8.18 23.90
N VAL A 240 6.63 7.89 23.85
CA VAL A 240 7.38 7.24 24.94
C VAL A 240 8.26 8.30 25.61
N THR A 241 8.13 8.45 26.92
CA THR A 241 8.88 9.44 27.70
C THR A 241 10.31 8.96 27.98
N HIS A 242 11.20 9.87 28.43
CA HIS A 242 12.55 9.54 28.86
C HIS A 242 12.60 8.61 30.08
N GLU A 243 11.49 8.48 30.82
CA GLU A 243 11.34 7.51 31.91
C GLU A 243 10.89 6.13 31.42
N GLY A 244 10.62 6.01 30.11
CA GLY A 244 10.14 4.79 29.49
C GLY A 244 8.65 4.54 29.70
N LEU A 245 7.85 5.57 29.89
CA LEU A 245 6.40 5.48 30.04
C LEU A 245 5.73 5.74 28.70
N LEU A 246 4.69 4.97 28.37
CA LEU A 246 3.79 5.36 27.28
C LEU A 246 2.94 6.53 27.76
N LYS A 247 2.90 7.60 26.97
CA LYS A 247 2.16 8.84 27.27
C LYS A 247 1.15 9.12 26.16
N GLY A 248 -0.09 9.38 26.56
CA GLY A 248 -1.11 9.98 25.71
C GLY A 248 -1.36 11.41 26.15
N VAL A 249 -1.47 12.34 25.22
CA VAL A 249 -1.78 13.74 25.48
C VAL A 249 -2.82 14.27 24.52
N ILE A 250 -3.76 15.05 25.04
CA ILE A 250 -4.69 15.89 24.28
C ILE A 250 -4.76 17.28 24.94
N TRP A 251 -5.28 18.25 24.23
CA TRP A 251 -5.41 19.62 24.75
C TRP A 251 -6.86 20.09 24.69
N ASP A 252 -7.31 20.81 25.70
CA ASP A 252 -8.61 21.46 25.70
C ASP A 252 -8.61 22.78 24.91
N LYS A 253 -9.79 23.36 24.77
CA LYS A 253 -9.97 24.65 24.05
C LYS A 253 -9.22 25.81 24.70
N ASP A 254 -8.93 25.73 26.00
CA ASP A 254 -8.27 26.76 26.79
C ASP A 254 -6.74 26.58 26.84
N GLY A 255 -6.23 25.52 26.19
CA GLY A 255 -4.78 25.26 26.11
C GLY A 255 -4.23 24.47 27.28
N ASN A 256 -5.06 23.75 28.05
CA ASN A 256 -4.61 22.88 29.13
C ASN A 256 -4.41 21.44 28.62
N PRO A 257 -3.31 20.76 28.99
CA PRO A 257 -3.06 19.39 28.60
C PRO A 257 -3.77 18.39 29.51
N TYR A 258 -4.42 17.42 28.93
CA TYR A 258 -4.87 16.20 29.58
C TYR A 258 -3.87 15.09 29.27
N VAL A 259 -3.12 14.68 30.26
CA VAL A 259 -2.07 13.68 30.14
C VAL A 259 -2.50 12.41 30.84
N VAL A 260 -2.37 11.27 30.13
CA VAL A 260 -2.51 9.90 30.67
C VAL A 260 -1.20 9.15 30.41
N GLN A 261 -0.75 8.37 31.41
CA GLN A 261 0.54 7.68 31.34
C GLN A 261 0.45 6.25 31.87
N SER A 262 1.22 5.35 31.27
CA SER A 262 1.39 3.99 31.74
C SER A 262 2.45 3.90 32.85
N LYS A 263 2.64 2.71 33.40
CA LYS A 263 3.91 2.31 34.00
C LYS A 263 4.96 2.12 32.90
N ARG A 264 6.21 1.81 33.30
CA ARG A 264 7.31 1.58 32.35
C ARG A 264 6.94 0.47 31.36
N ILE A 265 7.17 0.73 30.07
CA ILE A 265 6.93 -0.23 28.99
C ILE A 265 8.00 -1.32 28.98
N ASN A 266 7.73 -2.42 28.27
CA ASN A 266 8.74 -3.42 27.97
C ASN A 266 9.54 -2.97 26.72
N PHE A 267 10.86 -2.87 26.87
CA PHE A 267 11.77 -2.56 25.76
C PHE A 267 12.08 -3.81 24.95
N GLU A 268 12.54 -3.60 23.70
CA GLU A 268 12.92 -4.64 22.74
C GLU A 268 11.79 -5.64 22.41
N THR A 269 10.59 -5.32 22.82
CA THR A 269 9.37 -6.09 22.53
C THR A 269 8.33 -5.22 21.86
N TRP A 270 7.39 -5.85 21.16
CA TRP A 270 6.26 -5.15 20.60
C TRP A 270 5.24 -4.83 21.69
N ASN A 271 4.85 -3.58 21.74
CA ASN A 271 3.81 -3.05 22.60
C ASN A 271 2.67 -2.50 21.75
N HIS A 272 1.45 -2.69 22.20
CA HIS A 272 0.25 -2.12 21.59
C HIS A 272 -0.27 -0.97 22.43
N ALA A 273 -0.44 0.21 21.84
CA ALA A 273 -0.96 1.40 22.49
C ALA A 273 -2.30 1.81 21.89
N VAL A 274 -3.27 2.13 22.74
CA VAL A 274 -4.54 2.74 22.32
C VAL A 274 -4.85 3.94 23.20
N LEU A 275 -5.08 5.10 22.56
CA LEU A 275 -5.59 6.31 23.20
C LEU A 275 -7.06 6.48 22.78
N ILE A 276 -7.95 6.54 23.76
CA ILE A 276 -9.39 6.76 23.54
C ILE A 276 -9.79 8.05 24.23
N VAL A 277 -10.45 8.91 23.48
CA VAL A 277 -11.05 10.14 23.98
C VAL A 277 -12.54 10.07 23.76
N ASP A 278 -13.29 10.11 24.83
CA ASP A 278 -14.75 10.22 24.81
C ASP A 278 -15.21 11.60 25.35
N THR A 279 -16.52 11.80 25.46
CA THR A 279 -17.08 13.07 25.94
C THR A 279 -16.65 13.44 27.36
N ASN A 280 -16.29 12.46 28.19
CA ASN A 280 -16.09 12.63 29.60
C ASN A 280 -14.71 12.15 30.10
N SER A 281 -13.92 11.51 29.25
CA SER A 281 -12.64 10.95 29.71
C SER A 281 -11.62 10.72 28.59
N VAL A 282 -10.37 10.69 29.01
CA VAL A 282 -9.22 10.22 28.22
C VAL A 282 -8.74 8.91 28.81
N LYS A 283 -8.62 7.88 28.00
CA LYS A 283 -8.20 6.53 28.44
C LYS A 283 -6.98 6.08 27.65
N LEU A 284 -6.03 5.46 28.33
CA LEU A 284 -4.84 4.89 27.73
C LEU A 284 -4.80 3.38 28.00
N TYR A 285 -4.66 2.62 26.95
CA TYR A 285 -4.43 1.17 27.00
C TYR A 285 -3.01 0.85 26.56
N LEU A 286 -2.40 -0.09 27.25
CA LEU A 286 -1.12 -0.70 26.91
C LEU A 286 -1.30 -2.22 26.92
N ASN A 287 -1.03 -2.87 25.78
CA ASN A 287 -1.15 -4.33 25.64
C ASN A 287 -2.53 -4.87 26.12
N ASN A 288 -3.60 -4.25 25.61
CA ASN A 288 -5.00 -4.57 25.93
C ASN A 288 -5.44 -4.29 27.39
N VAL A 289 -4.60 -3.66 28.21
CA VAL A 289 -4.91 -3.31 29.60
C VAL A 289 -5.14 -1.81 29.71
N LEU A 290 -6.26 -1.38 30.34
CA LEU A 290 -6.47 0.01 30.70
C LEU A 290 -5.47 0.41 31.80
N VAL A 291 -4.47 1.23 31.41
CA VAL A 291 -3.37 1.61 32.31
C VAL A 291 -3.55 2.99 32.93
N SER A 292 -4.36 3.83 32.31
CA SER A 292 -4.63 5.19 32.83
C SER A 292 -5.96 5.71 32.31
N LYS A 293 -6.67 6.44 33.18
CA LYS A 293 -7.89 7.19 32.83
C LYS A 293 -7.85 8.54 33.53
N ARG A 294 -8.24 9.58 32.81
CA ARG A 294 -8.44 10.93 33.33
C ARG A 294 -9.76 11.48 32.88
N ASP A 295 -10.54 12.07 33.78
CA ASP A 295 -11.80 12.70 33.45
C ASP A 295 -11.55 13.98 32.64
N LEU A 296 -12.40 14.23 31.66
CA LEU A 296 -12.39 15.38 30.76
C LEU A 296 -13.52 16.32 31.16
N ASP A 297 -13.18 17.46 31.71
CA ASP A 297 -14.10 18.45 32.23
C ASP A 297 -14.29 19.67 31.29
N ASN A 298 -13.60 19.68 30.17
CA ASN A 298 -13.66 20.76 29.21
C ASN A 298 -13.74 20.24 27.76
N LYS A 299 -14.16 21.14 26.84
CA LYS A 299 -14.22 20.81 25.43
C LYS A 299 -12.82 20.69 24.84
N LEU A 300 -12.64 19.74 23.94
CA LEU A 300 -11.41 19.60 23.22
C LEU A 300 -11.11 20.81 22.33
N LYS A 301 -9.84 21.07 22.16
CA LYS A 301 -9.36 22.03 21.17
C LYS A 301 -9.76 21.55 19.77
N LYS A 302 -10.38 22.44 19.00
CA LYS A 302 -10.67 22.16 17.60
C LYS A 302 -9.42 22.40 16.78
N TYR A 303 -9.14 21.49 15.87
CA TYR A 303 -7.97 21.53 15.00
C TYR A 303 -8.40 21.73 13.57
N GLY A 304 -7.60 22.50 12.83
CA GLY A 304 -7.81 22.80 11.44
C GLY A 304 -7.08 21.81 10.51
N ASP A 305 -6.24 22.35 9.65
CA ASP A 305 -5.56 21.62 8.56
C ASP A 305 -4.16 21.11 8.94
N GLU A 306 -3.84 21.05 10.24
CA GLU A 306 -2.53 20.60 10.71
C GLU A 306 -2.30 19.11 10.34
N ASN A 307 -1.08 18.82 9.92
CA ASN A 307 -0.67 17.49 9.52
C ASN A 307 -0.62 16.53 10.72
N TYR A 308 -0.93 15.25 10.45
CA TYR A 308 -0.53 14.16 11.33
C TYR A 308 0.87 13.69 10.99
N TYR A 309 1.55 13.16 11.98
CA TYR A 309 2.88 12.59 11.81
C TYR A 309 3.00 11.26 12.54
N ILE A 310 3.75 10.34 11.91
CA ILE A 310 4.22 9.12 12.56
C ILE A 310 5.72 9.27 12.74
N GLY A 311 6.22 9.02 13.96
CA GLY A 311 7.64 8.98 14.26
C GLY A 311 8.30 10.33 14.51
N VAL A 312 7.57 11.45 14.50
CA VAL A 312 8.14 12.77 14.86
C VAL A 312 7.14 13.68 15.53
N GLY A 313 7.56 14.30 16.60
CA GLY A 313 6.83 15.38 17.29
C GLY A 313 7.51 16.74 17.04
N ASN A 314 6.74 17.82 17.15
CA ASN A 314 7.17 19.20 17.05
C ASN A 314 7.94 19.58 15.77
N PRO A 315 7.28 19.61 14.61
CA PRO A 315 7.85 19.95 13.32
C PRO A 315 7.94 21.47 13.10
N THR A 316 8.45 22.25 14.06
CA THR A 316 8.64 23.69 13.87
C THR A 316 9.80 23.98 12.92
N SER A 317 9.73 25.10 12.21
CA SER A 317 10.51 25.45 11.01
C SER A 317 12.03 25.43 11.14
N SER A 318 12.58 25.38 12.33
CA SER A 318 14.05 25.44 12.55
C SER A 318 14.64 24.22 13.24
N SER A 319 13.84 23.35 13.85
CA SER A 319 14.33 22.14 14.49
C SER A 319 13.23 21.10 14.69
N TRP A 320 13.30 20.01 13.98
CA TRP A 320 12.51 18.82 14.25
C TRP A 320 13.01 18.22 15.57
N LYS A 321 12.07 17.95 16.49
CA LYS A 321 12.39 17.36 17.80
C LYS A 321 11.52 16.14 18.05
N ASN A 322 11.92 15.30 19.00
CA ASN A 322 11.18 14.11 19.40
C ASN A 322 11.00 13.07 18.26
N PHE A 323 12.07 12.80 17.56
CA PHE A 323 12.10 11.71 16.60
C PHE A 323 12.04 10.34 17.31
N CYS A 324 11.20 9.46 16.84
CA CYS A 324 11.17 8.08 17.29
C CYS A 324 12.44 7.34 16.86
N LYS A 325 13.04 6.59 17.78
CA LYS A 325 14.09 5.60 17.52
C LYS A 325 13.55 4.23 17.84
N GLY A 326 13.13 3.49 16.82
CA GLY A 326 12.48 2.20 16.99
C GLY A 326 11.60 1.86 15.81
N SER A 327 10.69 0.92 15.99
CA SER A 327 9.79 0.46 14.94
C SER A 327 8.34 0.77 15.30
N ILE A 328 7.55 1.18 14.31
CA ILE A 328 6.12 1.43 14.43
C ILE A 328 5.39 0.65 13.35
N GLY A 329 4.32 -0.03 13.73
CA GLY A 329 3.46 -0.81 12.82
C GLY A 329 1.98 -0.53 13.05
N GLU A 330 1.18 -0.78 12.06
CA GLU A 330 -0.28 -0.69 12.04
C GLU A 330 -0.88 0.48 12.85
N VAL A 331 -0.85 1.66 12.26
CA VAL A 331 -1.36 2.88 12.89
C VAL A 331 -2.80 3.12 12.45
N GLY A 332 -3.74 3.09 13.39
CA GLY A 332 -5.16 3.33 13.16
C GLY A 332 -5.68 4.60 13.82
N LEU A 333 -6.63 5.27 13.18
CA LEU A 333 -7.30 6.47 13.66
C LEU A 333 -8.81 6.37 13.41
N TRP A 334 -9.63 6.63 14.42
CA TRP A 334 -11.10 6.59 14.36
C TRP A 334 -11.68 7.91 14.83
N ASN A 335 -12.81 8.30 14.26
CA ASN A 335 -13.60 9.45 14.67
C ASN A 335 -14.68 9.09 15.70
N TYR A 336 -14.46 8.05 16.48
CA TYR A 336 -15.31 7.62 17.59
C TYR A 336 -14.46 6.92 18.66
N SER A 337 -15.05 6.75 19.87
CA SER A 337 -14.41 6.05 20.98
C SER A 337 -14.55 4.54 20.81
N LEU A 338 -13.43 3.85 20.66
CA LEU A 338 -13.39 2.38 20.62
C LEU A 338 -13.90 1.82 21.96
N SER A 339 -14.71 0.76 21.89
CA SER A 339 -15.09 -0.03 23.07
C SER A 339 -13.94 -0.94 23.52
N GLN A 340 -14.00 -1.41 24.78
CA GLN A 340 -13.02 -2.38 25.29
C GLN A 340 -12.95 -3.63 24.42
N SER A 341 -14.07 -4.11 23.93
CA SER A 341 -14.11 -5.30 23.06
C SER A 341 -13.44 -5.06 21.71
N GLU A 342 -13.51 -3.84 21.18
CA GLU A 342 -12.79 -3.46 19.97
C GLU A 342 -11.30 -3.35 20.22
N VAL A 343 -10.88 -2.77 21.34
CA VAL A 343 -9.46 -2.75 21.75
C VAL A 343 -8.90 -4.16 21.84
N SER A 344 -9.64 -5.09 22.45
CA SER A 344 -9.23 -6.50 22.55
C SER A 344 -9.13 -7.16 21.16
N ARG A 345 -10.13 -6.95 20.30
CA ARG A 345 -10.08 -7.50 18.92
C ARG A 345 -8.91 -6.95 18.10
N ILE A 346 -8.61 -5.64 18.23
CA ILE A 346 -7.45 -5.02 17.54
C ILE A 346 -6.14 -5.62 18.10
N PHE A 347 -6.05 -5.83 19.40
CA PHE A 347 -4.88 -6.43 20.03
C PHE A 347 -4.65 -7.86 19.55
N ASP A 348 -5.71 -8.67 19.49
CA ASP A 348 -5.64 -10.09 19.14
C ASP A 348 -5.50 -10.33 17.64
N ASN A 349 -6.16 -9.52 16.81
CA ASN A 349 -6.32 -9.78 15.39
C ASN A 349 -5.79 -8.66 14.47
N GLY A 350 -5.37 -7.51 15.01
CA GLY A 350 -5.10 -6.30 14.23
C GLY A 350 -6.37 -5.49 13.96
N VAL A 351 -6.23 -4.37 13.26
CA VAL A 351 -7.36 -3.53 12.83
C VAL A 351 -8.25 -4.28 11.83
N THR A 352 -7.66 -5.20 11.09
CA THR A 352 -8.36 -6.12 10.20
C THR A 352 -8.05 -7.57 10.58
N ASP A 353 -9.07 -8.42 10.49
CA ASP A 353 -8.93 -9.85 10.78
C ASP A 353 -8.26 -10.62 9.60
N LYS A 354 -8.03 -11.92 9.82
CA LYS A 354 -7.44 -12.81 8.81
C LYS A 354 -8.25 -12.92 7.50
N ASN A 355 -9.50 -12.50 7.48
CA ASN A 355 -10.35 -12.52 6.29
C ASN A 355 -10.41 -11.14 5.63
N GLY A 356 -9.66 -10.15 6.14
CA GLY A 356 -9.66 -8.77 5.66
C GLY A 356 -10.85 -7.94 6.15
N ASN A 357 -11.62 -8.44 7.11
CA ASN A 357 -12.72 -7.67 7.69
C ASN A 357 -12.17 -6.77 8.81
N PHE A 358 -12.70 -5.56 8.90
CA PHE A 358 -12.37 -4.69 10.02
C PHE A 358 -12.85 -5.28 11.34
N THR A 359 -11.98 -5.29 12.34
CA THR A 359 -12.27 -5.82 13.68
C THR A 359 -13.06 -4.83 14.55
N THR A 360 -13.31 -3.63 14.03
CA THR A 360 -14.06 -2.55 14.66
C THR A 360 -15.46 -2.40 14.06
N THR A 361 -16.37 -1.85 14.86
CA THR A 361 -17.79 -1.67 14.44
C THR A 361 -17.94 -0.72 13.27
N ASN A 362 -17.13 0.35 13.26
CA ASN A 362 -17.06 1.29 12.14
C ASN A 362 -15.64 1.30 11.57
N LEU A 363 -15.55 1.64 10.29
CA LEU A 363 -14.28 1.76 9.59
C LEU A 363 -13.37 2.81 10.26
N PRO A 364 -12.04 2.58 10.27
CA PRO A 364 -11.11 3.62 10.67
C PRO A 364 -11.19 4.83 9.72
N THR A 365 -10.90 6.00 10.24
CA THR A 365 -10.79 7.23 9.44
C THR A 365 -9.44 7.33 8.74
N GLY A 366 -8.45 6.63 9.25
CA GLY A 366 -7.12 6.42 8.65
C GLY A 366 -6.51 5.13 9.18
N LEU A 367 -5.84 4.39 8.29
CA LEU A 367 -5.13 3.15 8.63
C LEU A 367 -3.85 3.04 7.80
N TRP A 368 -2.70 3.01 8.47
CA TRP A 368 -1.38 2.88 7.85
C TRP A 368 -0.68 1.65 8.41
N ASP A 369 -0.66 0.59 7.64
CA ASP A 369 -0.15 -0.72 8.06
C ASP A 369 1.31 -0.97 7.63
N PHE A 370 1.91 -0.06 6.86
CA PHE A 370 3.24 -0.16 6.25
C PHE A 370 3.43 -1.38 5.33
N ASN A 371 2.38 -2.14 5.07
CA ASN A 371 2.38 -3.23 4.08
C ASN A 371 2.09 -2.70 2.68
N SER A 372 1.34 -1.61 2.64
CA SER A 372 0.85 -0.99 1.42
C SER A 372 1.53 0.35 1.27
N GLY A 373 2.43 0.42 0.33
CA GLY A 373 3.18 1.63 0.06
C GLY A 373 4.19 1.41 -1.04
N TYR A 374 4.72 2.48 -1.56
CA TYR A 374 5.77 2.43 -2.56
C TYR A 374 6.70 3.62 -2.37
N ASP A 375 8.00 3.34 -2.35
CA ASP A 375 9.07 4.33 -2.24
C ASP A 375 8.91 5.27 -1.02
N ASP A 376 8.30 6.42 -1.23
CA ASP A 376 8.11 7.47 -0.24
C ASP A 376 6.64 7.64 0.19
N ILE A 377 5.76 6.68 -0.12
CA ILE A 377 4.33 6.75 0.21
C ILE A 377 3.89 5.51 0.96
N VAL A 378 3.24 5.69 2.10
CA VAL A 378 2.42 4.67 2.76
C VAL A 378 0.95 4.94 2.47
N PHE A 379 0.22 3.90 2.00
CA PHE A 379 -1.20 4.04 1.69
C PHE A 379 -2.06 4.04 2.95
N ASP A 380 -3.12 4.84 2.88
CA ASP A 380 -4.22 4.78 3.84
C ASP A 380 -5.19 3.66 3.45
N MET A 381 -5.14 2.57 4.17
CA MET A 381 -5.95 1.37 3.96
C MET A 381 -7.39 1.50 4.47
N SER A 382 -7.76 2.64 5.05
CA SER A 382 -9.14 2.93 5.46
C SER A 382 -10.09 3.25 4.30
N GLY A 383 -9.58 3.40 3.08
CA GLY A 383 -10.34 3.84 1.92
C GLY A 383 -10.57 5.36 1.83
N HIS A 384 -10.01 6.16 2.77
CA HIS A 384 -10.22 7.60 2.81
C HIS A 384 -9.10 8.43 2.16
N ASN A 385 -8.11 7.76 1.55
CA ASN A 385 -7.00 8.38 0.78
C ASN A 385 -6.14 9.39 1.56
N ASN A 386 -5.98 9.20 2.87
CA ASN A 386 -5.09 10.01 3.70
C ASN A 386 -3.67 9.44 3.67
N ASN A 387 -3.12 9.23 2.49
CA ASN A 387 -1.81 8.60 2.34
C ASN A 387 -0.71 9.42 2.99
N GLY A 388 0.28 8.74 3.56
CA GLY A 388 1.43 9.33 4.21
C GLY A 388 2.62 9.46 3.27
N ILE A 389 3.37 10.57 3.37
CA ILE A 389 4.66 10.75 2.69
C ILE A 389 5.77 10.32 3.65
N ILE A 390 6.56 9.36 3.20
CA ILE A 390 7.69 8.79 3.92
C ILE A 390 8.93 9.64 3.72
N HIS A 391 9.68 9.85 4.80
CA HIS A 391 10.99 10.49 4.76
C HIS A 391 11.98 9.64 5.55
N HIS A 392 13.03 9.15 4.89
CA HIS A 392 14.17 8.44 5.49
C HIS A 392 13.79 7.25 6.40
N LEU A 393 12.83 6.42 5.98
CA LEU A 393 12.47 5.19 6.69
C LEU A 393 13.19 3.99 6.10
N ASP A 394 13.66 3.12 6.99
CA ASP A 394 13.99 1.75 6.62
C ASP A 394 12.74 0.89 6.78
N MET A 395 12.23 0.36 5.68
CA MET A 395 11.12 -0.58 5.70
C MET A 395 11.66 -1.95 6.08
N GLY A 396 11.55 -2.28 7.36
CA GLY A 396 12.02 -3.55 7.89
C GLY A 396 10.94 -4.63 7.80
N LYS A 397 11.35 -5.80 7.35
CA LYS A 397 10.55 -7.02 7.50
C LYS A 397 11.03 -7.74 8.76
N LYS A 398 10.24 -7.82 9.80
CA LYS A 398 10.50 -8.71 10.92
C LYS A 398 9.23 -9.46 11.29
N MET A 399 9.36 -10.77 11.45
CA MET A 399 8.27 -11.62 11.89
C MET A 399 7.81 -11.20 13.29
N ILE A 400 6.58 -10.73 13.38
CA ILE A 400 5.87 -10.58 14.62
C ILE A 400 4.87 -11.73 14.69
N LYS A 401 4.94 -12.53 15.74
CA LYS A 401 3.96 -13.59 15.99
C LYS A 401 2.63 -12.96 16.42
N THR A 402 1.95 -12.33 15.52
CA THR A 402 0.56 -11.95 15.68
C THR A 402 -0.07 -11.89 14.30
N SER A 403 -1.29 -12.33 14.21
CA SER A 403 -2.04 -12.54 13.00
C SER A 403 -2.45 -11.25 12.29
N THR A 404 -1.77 -10.80 11.21
CA THR A 404 -2.27 -9.75 10.31
C THR A 404 -1.98 -10.09 8.87
N GLU A 405 -2.95 -9.87 8.05
CA GLU A 405 -2.91 -10.10 6.62
C GLU A 405 -2.66 -8.79 5.89
N ARG A 406 -2.05 -8.89 4.71
CA ARG A 406 -1.80 -7.76 3.83
C ARG A 406 -3.01 -7.51 2.96
N TYR A 407 -3.39 -6.25 2.75
CA TYR A 407 -4.34 -5.87 1.71
C TYR A 407 -3.64 -5.82 0.36
N LEU A 408 -3.50 -6.98 -0.22
CA LEU A 408 -3.10 -7.12 -1.61
C LEU A 408 -4.27 -7.77 -2.37
N PRO A 409 -4.34 -7.64 -3.66
CA PRO A 409 -5.27 -8.45 -4.44
C PRO A 409 -5.07 -9.93 -4.10
N TYR A 410 -6.11 -10.71 -4.28
CA TYR A 410 -6.01 -12.15 -4.18
C TYR A 410 -4.81 -12.60 -5.01
N ARG A 411 -4.01 -13.52 -4.48
CA ARG A 411 -2.78 -13.95 -5.12
C ARG A 411 -2.87 -15.44 -5.39
N ARG A 412 -2.50 -15.83 -6.58
CA ARG A 412 -2.25 -17.23 -6.96
C ARG A 412 -0.76 -17.53 -6.86
N ASN A 413 -0.44 -18.84 -6.84
CA ASN A 413 0.93 -19.29 -6.61
C ASN A 413 1.76 -19.41 -7.91
N GLY A 414 1.54 -18.54 -8.89
CA GLY A 414 2.25 -18.60 -10.17
C GLY A 414 3.69 -18.09 -10.08
N TYR A 415 4.61 -18.86 -10.65
CA TYR A 415 6.00 -18.45 -10.84
C TYR A 415 6.24 -18.02 -12.27
N TYR A 416 6.98 -16.94 -12.46
CA TYR A 416 7.24 -16.32 -13.75
C TYR A 416 8.72 -16.08 -13.94
N ALA A 417 9.24 -16.28 -15.15
CA ALA A 417 10.57 -15.85 -15.52
C ALA A 417 10.53 -14.50 -16.23
N TYR A 418 11.51 -13.66 -15.92
CA TYR A 418 11.72 -12.40 -16.61
C TYR A 418 12.62 -12.62 -17.82
N ILE A 419 12.09 -12.38 -19.03
CA ILE A 419 12.80 -12.55 -20.30
C ILE A 419 13.35 -11.23 -20.86
N GLY A 420 13.26 -10.14 -20.12
CA GLY A 420 13.91 -8.89 -20.44
C GLY A 420 15.44 -9.01 -20.40
N ASP A 421 16.15 -8.02 -20.93
CA ASP A 421 17.60 -7.99 -20.93
C ASP A 421 18.15 -8.04 -19.48
N ILE A 422 18.85 -9.12 -19.14
CA ILE A 422 19.41 -9.37 -17.79
C ILE A 422 20.42 -8.29 -17.36
N ASN A 423 21.13 -7.71 -18.31
CA ASN A 423 21.92 -6.53 -18.02
C ASN A 423 21.05 -5.41 -17.46
N ASN A 424 19.78 -5.33 -17.87
CA ASN A 424 18.81 -4.38 -17.30
C ASN A 424 18.36 -4.73 -15.88
N LEU A 425 18.37 -5.98 -15.41
CA LEU A 425 18.08 -6.28 -13.99
C LEU A 425 19.25 -5.94 -13.06
N LYS A 426 20.48 -6.23 -13.48
CA LYS A 426 21.71 -5.73 -12.80
C LYS A 426 21.85 -4.22 -12.96
N GLU A 427 21.50 -3.72 -14.13
CA GLU A 427 21.46 -2.31 -14.44
C GLU A 427 20.25 -1.63 -13.82
N LEU A 428 19.09 -2.27 -13.56
CA LEU A 428 18.01 -1.68 -12.76
C LEU A 428 18.49 -1.26 -11.36
N ARG A 429 19.48 -1.93 -10.81
CA ARG A 429 20.20 -1.40 -9.62
C ARG A 429 21.14 -0.23 -9.95
N ASN A 430 21.70 -0.17 -11.15
CA ASN A 430 22.65 0.87 -11.61
C ASN A 430 21.99 1.92 -12.53
N TYR A 431 20.86 1.60 -13.18
CA TYR A 431 20.05 2.50 -14.03
C TYR A 431 19.21 3.53 -13.25
N LYS A 432 19.44 3.61 -11.95
CA LYS A 432 18.75 4.58 -11.09
C LYS A 432 18.75 5.99 -11.68
N GLU A 433 19.74 6.38 -12.45
CA GLU A 433 19.85 7.77 -12.93
C GLU A 433 19.03 8.08 -14.19
N SER A 434 19.00 7.24 -15.20
CA SER A 434 18.23 7.53 -16.44
C SER A 434 16.71 7.28 -16.27
N PHE A 435 16.30 6.34 -15.43
CA PHE A 435 14.90 6.12 -15.10
C PHE A 435 14.39 7.02 -13.96
N ASN A 436 15.27 7.55 -13.12
CA ASN A 436 14.91 8.46 -12.04
C ASN A 436 14.09 9.67 -12.52
N ALA A 437 14.39 10.20 -13.69
CA ALA A 437 13.64 11.33 -14.24
C ALA A 437 12.19 10.94 -14.59
N GLN A 438 11.96 9.76 -15.17
CA GLN A 438 10.63 9.24 -15.50
C GLN A 438 9.86 8.88 -14.22
N ILE A 439 10.50 8.11 -13.33
CA ILE A 439 9.91 7.73 -12.04
C ILE A 439 9.54 8.98 -11.23
N ASN A 440 10.41 9.98 -11.16
CA ASN A 440 10.13 11.23 -10.45
C ASN A 440 9.00 12.03 -11.11
N THR A 441 8.91 12.03 -12.45
CA THR A 441 7.79 12.65 -13.16
C THR A 441 6.49 11.95 -12.82
N ASN A 442 6.45 10.64 -12.89
CA ASN A 442 5.27 9.83 -12.57
C ASN A 442 4.90 9.94 -11.09
N ARG A 443 5.89 9.98 -10.18
CA ARG A 443 5.69 10.26 -8.76
C ARG A 443 5.00 11.60 -8.53
N ASN A 444 5.44 12.66 -9.22
CA ASN A 444 4.82 13.97 -9.09
C ASN A 444 3.39 14.00 -9.63
N ILE A 445 3.10 13.25 -10.69
CA ILE A 445 1.74 13.07 -11.21
C ILE A 445 0.88 12.37 -10.15
N PHE A 446 1.33 11.25 -9.61
CA PHE A 446 0.62 10.49 -8.59
C PHE A 446 0.37 11.32 -7.33
N ASN A 447 1.39 12.02 -6.83
CA ASN A 447 1.28 12.90 -5.66
C ASN A 447 0.26 14.03 -5.83
N LYS A 448 0.07 14.54 -7.05
CA LYS A 448 -0.99 15.49 -7.35
C LYS A 448 -2.37 14.85 -7.33
N LYS A 449 -2.48 13.62 -7.82
CA LYS A 449 -3.74 12.86 -7.90
C LYS A 449 -4.24 12.42 -6.52
N ILE A 450 -3.35 12.01 -5.66
CA ILE A 450 -3.66 11.37 -4.37
C ILE A 450 -4.57 12.23 -3.47
N ASN A 451 -4.57 13.53 -3.69
CA ASN A 451 -5.33 14.49 -2.89
C ASN A 451 -6.83 14.53 -3.19
N ASN A 452 -7.22 14.09 -4.40
CA ASN A 452 -8.60 14.05 -4.88
C ASN A 452 -8.82 12.78 -5.70
N PHE A 453 -8.33 11.65 -5.19
CA PHE A 453 -8.20 10.42 -5.98
C PHE A 453 -9.55 9.91 -6.49
N GLU A 454 -10.64 10.06 -5.72
CA GLU A 454 -11.98 9.71 -6.17
C GLU A 454 -12.42 10.49 -7.42
N GLN A 455 -12.15 11.78 -7.48
CA GLN A 455 -12.43 12.60 -8.68
C GLN A 455 -11.52 12.23 -9.84
N VAL A 456 -10.27 11.85 -9.54
CA VAL A 456 -9.32 11.39 -10.56
C VAL A 456 -9.81 10.10 -11.19
N VAL A 457 -10.24 9.12 -10.40
CA VAL A 457 -10.78 7.84 -10.89
C VAL A 457 -11.98 8.07 -11.80
N GLN A 458 -12.80 9.08 -11.55
CA GLN A 458 -13.93 9.42 -12.43
C GLN A 458 -13.51 10.00 -13.78
N LYS A 459 -12.38 10.71 -13.88
CA LYS A 459 -11.98 11.50 -15.05
C LYS A 459 -10.85 10.88 -15.86
N ASP A 460 -9.95 10.15 -15.23
CA ASP A 460 -8.76 9.56 -15.84
C ASP A 460 -8.87 8.04 -15.86
N GLY A 461 -8.81 7.45 -17.05
CA GLY A 461 -8.93 6.01 -17.25
C GLY A 461 -9.71 5.66 -18.51
N LEU A 462 -10.56 4.63 -18.46
CA LEU A 462 -11.34 4.14 -19.60
C LEU A 462 -12.14 5.22 -20.31
N ASN A 463 -12.83 6.06 -19.57
CA ASN A 463 -13.71 7.10 -20.11
C ASN A 463 -12.95 8.23 -20.84
N SER A 464 -11.67 8.42 -20.53
CA SER A 464 -10.81 9.43 -21.17
C SER A 464 -9.81 8.84 -22.17
N THR A 465 -9.80 7.51 -22.36
CA THR A 465 -8.90 6.84 -23.29
C THR A 465 -9.25 7.20 -24.75
N ARG A 466 -8.30 7.79 -25.47
CA ARG A 466 -8.42 8.12 -26.89
C ARG A 466 -7.28 7.48 -27.65
N PHE A 467 -7.61 6.86 -28.78
CA PHE A 467 -6.64 6.17 -29.62
C PHE A 467 -7.13 6.02 -31.05
N ARG A 468 -6.22 5.70 -31.96
CA ARG A 468 -6.52 5.30 -33.34
C ARG A 468 -5.76 4.03 -33.67
N ILE A 469 -6.47 3.02 -34.15
CA ILE A 469 -5.83 1.80 -34.69
C ILE A 469 -5.15 2.15 -36.02
N VAL A 470 -3.87 1.82 -36.10
CA VAL A 470 -3.06 1.97 -37.31
C VAL A 470 -2.98 0.67 -38.09
N LYS A 471 -2.82 -0.43 -37.36
CA LYS A 471 -2.71 -1.77 -37.93
C LYS A 471 -3.39 -2.77 -37.00
N ARG A 472 -4.06 -3.77 -37.59
CA ARG A 472 -4.62 -4.90 -36.88
C ARG A 472 -4.41 -6.14 -37.72
N GLU A 473 -3.80 -7.15 -37.16
CA GLU A 473 -3.51 -8.41 -37.85
C GLU A 473 -3.74 -9.61 -36.92
N ASN A 474 -4.20 -10.70 -37.51
CA ASN A 474 -4.31 -11.97 -36.78
C ASN A 474 -2.92 -12.57 -36.58
N TYR A 475 -2.69 -13.14 -35.44
CA TYR A 475 -1.50 -13.88 -35.07
C TYR A 475 -1.86 -15.27 -34.60
N GLN A 476 -1.28 -16.31 -35.24
CA GLN A 476 -1.55 -17.71 -34.90
C GLN A 476 -3.05 -18.05 -34.76
N GLN A 477 -3.85 -17.66 -35.75
CA GLN A 477 -5.29 -17.93 -35.92
C GLN A 477 -6.22 -17.26 -34.88
N LYS A 478 -5.95 -17.35 -33.57
CA LYS A 478 -6.85 -16.83 -32.52
C LYS A 478 -6.34 -15.58 -31.80
N HIS A 479 -5.07 -15.24 -31.97
CA HIS A 479 -4.45 -14.09 -31.32
C HIS A 479 -4.44 -12.86 -32.22
N GLU A 480 -4.15 -11.69 -31.65
CA GLU A 480 -4.12 -10.44 -32.42
C GLU A 480 -2.90 -9.58 -32.07
N ILE A 481 -2.36 -8.93 -33.10
CA ILE A 481 -1.39 -7.84 -32.95
C ILE A 481 -2.05 -6.55 -33.40
N ILE A 482 -2.09 -5.53 -32.54
CA ILE A 482 -2.75 -4.25 -32.80
C ILE A 482 -1.76 -3.12 -32.56
N GLU A 483 -1.48 -2.33 -33.62
CA GLU A 483 -0.68 -1.12 -33.50
C GLU A 483 -1.59 0.10 -33.37
N VAL A 484 -1.34 0.93 -32.37
CA VAL A 484 -2.16 2.10 -32.04
C VAL A 484 -1.34 3.36 -31.86
N VAL A 485 -1.93 4.49 -32.27
CA VAL A 485 -1.49 5.85 -31.92
C VAL A 485 -2.29 6.31 -30.72
N ILE A 486 -1.61 6.81 -29.67
CA ILE A 486 -2.20 7.20 -28.38
C ILE A 486 -1.85 8.64 -28.01
#